data_246ea02bff527b06908202c15e570e55
#
_entry.id   246ea02bff527b06908202c15e570e55
#
_cell.length_a   1.000
_cell.length_b   1.000
_cell.length_c   1.000
_cell.angle_alpha   90.00
_cell.angle_beta   90.00
_cell.angle_gamma   90.00
#
_symmetry.space_group_name_H-M   'P 1'
#
loop_
_entity.id
_entity.type
_entity.pdbx_description
1 polymer ?
#
loop_
_entity_poly.entity_id
_entity_poly.type
_entity_poly.pdbx_seq_one_letter_code
_entity_poly.pdbx_strand_id
1 'polypeptide(L)'
;MTFVAKPKVHHPKLPVNEIGLTRRDYEGSVSTLCAGCGHDSVSAAIVQACAELSLPPHRFAKVSGIGCSSKTPSYFLNKSHGFNSVHGRMPSVMTGSNLANRDLIGVGVSGDGDSASIGFGQFAHIVRRRINMLYLVDNNGTYGLTKGQFSATNDKGSTSKKGVPNLYEPIDLVSSALQIGASFVARSFSGDKKQLVPLIKAALMHKGMAFIDVISPCVAFNNHSGSTKSYEFVRDHIHNVMDADLIMAHKEVTADYAEGSREDVAMPDGSTLQLYKVDADYDPYDRVGALNYVQRMQEKGEVVTGLLYVDPNAVECHDIMDTVSQPLNELTEADLCPGSDTLEALNQRYR
;
A
#
# COMPACT_ATOMS: atom_id res chain seq x y z
N MET A 1 -13.58 -22.04 1.80
CA MET A 1 -13.97 -20.91 2.68
C MET A 1 -15.43 -20.60 2.43
N THR A 2 -16.23 -20.51 3.46
CA THR A 2 -17.64 -20.15 3.32
C THR A 2 -17.73 -18.66 2.99
N PHE A 3 -18.22 -18.32 1.82
CA PHE A 3 -18.43 -16.95 1.42
C PHE A 3 -19.71 -16.44 2.07
N VAL A 4 -19.59 -15.42 2.93
CA VAL A 4 -20.76 -14.76 3.52
C VAL A 4 -20.90 -13.40 2.82
N ALA A 5 -21.87 -13.31 1.93
CA ALA A 5 -22.20 -12.06 1.27
C ALA A 5 -22.91 -11.11 2.25
N LYS A 6 -22.52 -9.84 2.24
CA LYS A 6 -23.27 -8.80 2.95
C LYS A 6 -24.61 -8.56 2.27
N PRO A 7 -25.72 -8.37 3.02
CA PRO A 7 -27.00 -8.00 2.45
C PRO A 7 -26.87 -6.70 1.64
N LYS A 8 -27.39 -6.70 0.41
CA LYS A 8 -27.50 -5.47 -0.40
C LYS A 8 -28.68 -4.65 0.12
N VAL A 9 -28.42 -3.75 1.03
CA VAL A 9 -29.44 -2.78 1.49
C VAL A 9 -29.33 -1.53 0.63
N HIS A 10 -30.28 -1.32 -0.26
CA HIS A 10 -30.43 -0.09 -1.04
C HIS A 10 -31.38 0.85 -0.33
N HIS A 11 -30.85 1.79 0.42
CA HIS A 11 -31.63 2.93 0.89
C HIS A 11 -31.55 4.03 -0.16
N PRO A 12 -32.69 4.56 -0.67
CA PRO A 12 -32.70 5.52 -1.77
C PRO A 12 -32.02 6.86 -1.46
N LYS A 13 -31.75 7.13 -0.18
CA LYS A 13 -31.05 8.35 0.29
C LYS A 13 -29.58 8.10 0.65
N LEU A 14 -28.99 6.95 0.30
CA LEU A 14 -27.55 6.77 0.50
C LEU A 14 -26.79 7.72 -0.44
N PRO A 15 -25.79 8.46 0.06
CA PRO A 15 -24.97 9.30 -0.80
C PRO A 15 -24.24 8.45 -1.82
N VAL A 16 -24.23 8.91 -3.07
CA VAL A 16 -23.47 8.33 -4.17
C VAL A 16 -22.31 9.25 -4.54
N ASN A 17 -21.24 8.67 -5.01
CA ASN A 17 -20.10 9.41 -5.54
C ASN A 17 -20.31 9.82 -7.01
N GLU A 18 -19.29 10.38 -7.67
CA GLU A 18 -19.37 10.94 -9.03
C GLU A 18 -19.74 9.92 -10.10
N ILE A 19 -19.41 8.63 -9.87
CA ILE A 19 -19.77 7.53 -10.79
C ILE A 19 -21.06 6.80 -10.39
N GLY A 20 -21.84 7.39 -9.46
CA GLY A 20 -23.14 6.86 -9.04
C GLY A 20 -23.08 5.67 -8.10
N LEU A 21 -21.93 5.37 -7.50
CA LEU A 21 -21.74 4.26 -6.57
C LEU A 21 -21.83 4.75 -5.12
N THR A 22 -22.45 3.94 -4.26
CA THR A 22 -22.43 4.14 -2.80
C THR A 22 -21.14 3.58 -2.21
N ARG A 23 -20.75 4.02 -1.01
CA ARG A 23 -19.62 3.44 -0.27
C ARG A 23 -19.73 1.90 -0.15
N ARG A 24 -20.95 1.37 -0.06
CA ARG A 24 -21.18 -0.08 0.04
C ARG A 24 -20.81 -0.86 -1.23
N ASP A 25 -20.79 -0.21 -2.38
CA ASP A 25 -20.35 -0.84 -3.63
C ASP A 25 -18.85 -1.13 -3.63
N TYR A 26 -18.09 -0.46 -2.75
CA TYR A 26 -16.66 -0.67 -2.53
C TYR A 26 -16.36 -1.69 -1.43
N GLU A 27 -17.36 -2.18 -0.72
CA GLU A 27 -17.17 -3.21 0.31
C GLU A 27 -17.03 -4.60 -0.30
N GLY A 28 -16.48 -5.52 0.49
CA GLY A 28 -16.38 -6.94 0.18
C GLY A 28 -17.20 -7.81 1.13
N SER A 29 -16.70 -8.99 1.42
CA SER A 29 -17.30 -9.95 2.36
C SER A 29 -17.23 -9.43 3.80
N VAL A 30 -17.99 -10.06 4.69
CA VAL A 30 -17.87 -9.84 6.14
C VAL A 30 -16.50 -10.31 6.61
N SER A 31 -15.83 -9.49 7.43
CA SER A 31 -14.53 -9.85 8.00
C SER A 31 -14.62 -11.08 8.90
N THR A 32 -13.60 -11.92 8.80
CA THR A 32 -13.39 -13.08 9.69
C THR A 32 -12.14 -12.91 10.55
N LEU A 33 -11.65 -11.68 10.71
CA LEU A 33 -10.54 -11.34 11.59
C LEU A 33 -10.99 -11.32 13.05
N CYS A 34 -10.02 -11.26 13.96
CA CYS A 34 -10.29 -11.14 15.39
C CYS A 34 -10.96 -9.79 15.70
N ALA A 35 -11.87 -9.76 16.66
CA ALA A 35 -12.45 -8.51 17.13
C ALA A 35 -11.35 -7.56 17.65
N GLY A 36 -11.34 -6.32 17.18
CA GLY A 36 -10.32 -5.32 17.51
C GLY A 36 -9.00 -5.46 16.74
N CYS A 37 -8.93 -6.33 15.72
CA CYS A 37 -7.78 -6.42 14.84
C CYS A 37 -7.62 -5.13 14.01
N GLY A 38 -6.42 -4.57 13.96
CA GLY A 38 -6.13 -3.35 13.21
C GLY A 38 -6.40 -3.46 11.71
N HIS A 39 -6.24 -4.65 11.12
CA HIS A 39 -6.45 -4.89 9.68
C HIS A 39 -7.87 -4.58 9.20
N ASP A 40 -8.90 -4.69 10.06
CA ASP A 40 -10.26 -4.28 9.70
C ASP A 40 -10.37 -2.76 9.48
N SER A 41 -9.64 -1.98 10.28
CA SER A 41 -9.55 -0.53 10.11
C SER A 41 -8.87 -0.15 8.80
N VAL A 42 -7.81 -0.87 8.43
CA VAL A 42 -7.09 -0.69 7.16
C VAL A 42 -8.00 -1.00 5.98
N SER A 43 -8.72 -2.12 6.01
CA SER A 43 -9.69 -2.49 4.96
C SER A 43 -10.78 -1.42 4.79
N ALA A 44 -11.29 -0.88 5.92
CA ALA A 44 -12.28 0.19 5.91
C ALA A 44 -11.71 1.53 5.38
N ALA A 45 -10.42 1.81 5.59
CA ALA A 45 -9.73 2.98 5.04
C ALA A 45 -9.57 2.87 3.51
N ILE A 46 -9.22 1.69 2.99
CA ILE A 46 -9.15 1.42 1.54
C ILE A 46 -10.53 1.63 0.89
N VAL A 47 -11.59 1.07 1.48
CA VAL A 47 -12.98 1.28 1.00
C VAL A 47 -13.33 2.76 0.95
N GLN A 48 -12.99 3.51 1.98
CA GLN A 48 -13.27 4.94 2.06
C GLN A 48 -12.47 5.71 0.99
N ALA A 49 -11.18 5.49 0.89
CA ALA A 49 -10.31 6.15 -0.09
C ALA A 49 -10.79 5.92 -1.54
N CYS A 50 -11.07 4.66 -1.91
CA CYS A 50 -11.56 4.33 -3.25
C CYS A 50 -12.94 4.93 -3.55
N ALA A 51 -13.85 4.98 -2.57
CA ALA A 51 -15.17 5.57 -2.74
C ALA A 51 -15.09 7.10 -2.89
N GLU A 52 -14.26 7.78 -2.10
CA GLU A 52 -14.05 9.23 -2.18
C GLU A 52 -13.35 9.66 -3.47
N LEU A 53 -12.43 8.84 -4.00
CA LEU A 53 -11.79 9.06 -5.28
C LEU A 53 -12.67 8.67 -6.48
N SER A 54 -13.87 8.13 -6.25
CA SER A 54 -14.78 7.67 -7.31
C SER A 54 -14.13 6.66 -8.29
N LEU A 55 -13.18 5.85 -7.83
CA LEU A 55 -12.47 4.89 -8.68
C LEU A 55 -13.36 3.69 -9.00
N PRO A 56 -13.50 3.29 -10.27
CA PRO A 56 -14.33 2.14 -10.64
C PRO A 56 -13.79 0.82 -10.08
N PRO A 57 -14.55 0.06 -9.25
CA PRO A 57 -14.05 -1.16 -8.61
C PRO A 57 -13.51 -2.22 -9.59
N HIS A 58 -14.08 -2.33 -10.79
CA HIS A 58 -13.66 -3.30 -11.80
C HIS A 58 -12.28 -3.00 -12.41
N ARG A 59 -11.76 -1.78 -12.24
CA ARG A 59 -10.41 -1.42 -12.70
C ARG A 59 -9.31 -1.84 -11.74
N PHE A 60 -9.63 -2.44 -10.61
CA PHE A 60 -8.62 -2.85 -9.64
C PHE A 60 -8.14 -4.27 -9.87
N ALA A 61 -6.81 -4.46 -9.78
CA ALA A 61 -6.17 -5.73 -9.52
C ALA A 61 -5.66 -5.73 -8.07
N LYS A 62 -6.34 -6.46 -7.20
CA LYS A 62 -5.93 -6.62 -5.80
C LYS A 62 -5.24 -7.96 -5.58
N VAL A 63 -4.05 -7.92 -5.01
CA VAL A 63 -3.21 -9.09 -4.80
C VAL A 63 -2.81 -9.21 -3.34
N SER A 64 -2.74 -10.41 -2.83
CA SER A 64 -2.25 -10.71 -1.48
C SER A 64 -1.36 -11.94 -1.44
N GLY A 65 -0.65 -12.13 -0.34
CA GLY A 65 0.16 -13.33 -0.05
C GLY A 65 -0.55 -14.28 0.92
N ILE A 66 0.10 -14.65 2.01
CA ILE A 66 -0.42 -15.56 3.03
C ILE A 66 -0.31 -14.90 4.41
N GLY A 67 -1.34 -15.04 5.23
CA GLY A 67 -1.43 -14.51 6.58
C GLY A 67 -2.80 -13.91 6.89
N CYS A 68 -2.94 -13.26 8.07
CA CYS A 68 -4.18 -12.58 8.45
C CYS A 68 -4.50 -11.41 7.50
N SER A 69 -3.52 -10.57 7.21
CA SER A 69 -3.61 -9.45 6.26
C SER A 69 -4.01 -9.90 4.87
N SER A 70 -3.55 -11.06 4.43
CA SER A 70 -3.86 -11.62 3.10
C SER A 70 -5.32 -12.03 2.91
N LYS A 71 -6.12 -12.04 3.99
CA LYS A 71 -7.58 -12.20 3.93
C LYS A 71 -8.29 -10.89 3.59
N THR A 72 -7.67 -9.74 3.89
CA THR A 72 -8.29 -8.41 3.80
C THR A 72 -8.76 -8.04 2.39
N PRO A 73 -8.09 -8.44 1.27
CA PRO A 73 -8.63 -8.19 -0.06
C PRO A 73 -10.01 -8.79 -0.33
N SER A 74 -10.45 -9.77 0.47
CA SER A 74 -11.83 -10.27 0.41
C SER A 74 -12.85 -9.30 1.04
N TYR A 75 -12.42 -8.32 1.83
CA TYR A 75 -13.29 -7.43 2.60
C TYR A 75 -13.54 -6.08 1.93
N PHE A 76 -12.86 -5.79 0.83
CA PHE A 76 -13.04 -4.58 0.02
C PHE A 76 -13.09 -4.89 -1.47
N LEU A 77 -13.66 -3.99 -2.26
CA LEU A 77 -13.72 -4.01 -3.73
C LEU A 77 -14.16 -5.37 -4.30
N ASN A 78 -15.35 -5.83 -3.91
CA ASN A 78 -15.84 -7.16 -4.32
C ASN A 78 -16.01 -7.35 -5.84
N LYS A 79 -16.13 -6.23 -6.60
CA LYS A 79 -16.27 -6.23 -8.07
C LYS A 79 -14.93 -6.05 -8.81
N SER A 80 -13.79 -6.26 -8.13
CA SER A 80 -12.45 -6.17 -8.71
C SER A 80 -11.86 -7.53 -9.06
N HIS A 81 -10.75 -7.53 -9.79
CA HIS A 81 -9.91 -8.73 -9.97
C HIS A 81 -9.15 -9.02 -8.68
N GLY A 82 -9.12 -10.26 -8.23
CA GLY A 82 -8.47 -10.64 -6.99
C GLY A 82 -7.63 -11.90 -7.12
N PHE A 83 -6.37 -11.82 -6.63
CA PHE A 83 -5.44 -12.95 -6.60
C PHE A 83 -4.88 -13.12 -5.19
N ASN A 84 -4.96 -14.33 -4.66
CA ASN A 84 -4.23 -14.72 -3.46
C ASN A 84 -3.04 -15.57 -3.89
N SER A 85 -1.83 -15.04 -3.76
CA SER A 85 -0.60 -15.71 -4.18
C SER A 85 -0.05 -16.64 -3.10
N VAL A 86 0.95 -17.43 -3.42
CA VAL A 86 1.74 -18.16 -2.42
C VAL A 86 2.54 -17.19 -1.55
N HIS A 87 2.97 -17.67 -0.38
CA HIS A 87 3.63 -16.88 0.65
C HIS A 87 4.85 -16.11 0.12
N GLY A 88 4.84 -14.80 0.33
CA GLY A 88 5.89 -13.88 -0.10
C GLY A 88 5.96 -13.63 -1.62
N ARG A 89 4.92 -14.02 -2.40
CA ARG A 89 4.95 -13.90 -3.87
C ARG A 89 3.92 -12.90 -4.43
N MET A 90 3.23 -12.18 -3.56
CA MET A 90 2.33 -11.10 -3.96
C MET A 90 3.01 -10.13 -4.96
N PRO A 91 4.26 -9.66 -4.73
CA PRO A 91 4.92 -8.75 -5.65
C PRO A 91 5.16 -9.33 -7.06
N SER A 92 5.42 -10.63 -7.16
CA SER A 92 5.61 -11.29 -8.47
C SER A 92 4.32 -11.34 -9.27
N VAL A 93 3.20 -11.71 -8.60
CA VAL A 93 1.89 -11.76 -9.24
C VAL A 93 1.43 -10.36 -9.67
N MET A 94 1.64 -9.36 -8.82
CA MET A 94 1.34 -7.96 -9.17
C MET A 94 2.17 -7.47 -10.37
N THR A 95 3.46 -7.83 -10.42
CA THR A 95 4.30 -7.51 -11.58
C THR A 95 3.69 -8.07 -12.86
N GLY A 96 3.29 -9.35 -12.87
CA GLY A 96 2.65 -9.96 -14.03
C GLY A 96 1.31 -9.31 -14.39
N SER A 97 0.49 -9.00 -13.39
CA SER A 97 -0.80 -8.32 -13.60
C SER A 97 -0.65 -6.93 -14.22
N ASN A 98 0.30 -6.13 -13.72
CA ASN A 98 0.57 -4.80 -14.25
C ASN A 98 1.13 -4.86 -15.68
N LEU A 99 2.08 -5.76 -15.96
CA LEU A 99 2.64 -5.93 -17.31
C LEU A 99 1.61 -6.44 -18.31
N ALA A 100 0.65 -7.27 -17.87
CA ALA A 100 -0.42 -7.76 -18.75
C ALA A 100 -1.46 -6.69 -19.07
N ASN A 101 -1.76 -5.82 -18.10
CA ASN A 101 -2.72 -4.74 -18.29
C ASN A 101 -2.32 -3.52 -17.45
N ARG A 102 -1.72 -2.54 -18.11
CA ARG A 102 -1.24 -1.28 -17.50
C ARG A 102 -2.36 -0.35 -17.02
N ASP A 103 -3.60 -0.56 -17.46
CA ASP A 103 -4.75 0.25 -17.08
C ASP A 103 -5.40 -0.17 -15.77
N LEU A 104 -4.98 -1.29 -15.21
CA LEU A 104 -5.44 -1.75 -13.91
C LEU A 104 -4.76 -1.00 -12.76
N ILE A 105 -5.54 -0.61 -11.78
CA ILE A 105 -5.06 -0.03 -10.53
C ILE A 105 -4.59 -1.15 -9.63
N GLY A 106 -3.27 -1.25 -9.43
CA GLY A 106 -2.66 -2.28 -8.61
C GLY A 106 -2.78 -1.99 -7.11
N VAL A 107 -3.35 -2.91 -6.33
CA VAL A 107 -3.36 -2.84 -4.86
C VAL A 107 -2.88 -4.16 -4.28
N GLY A 108 -1.72 -4.14 -3.65
CA GLY A 108 -1.17 -5.28 -2.92
C GLY A 108 -1.31 -5.10 -1.42
N VAL A 109 -1.95 -6.05 -0.73
CA VAL A 109 -2.02 -6.05 0.75
C VAL A 109 -1.35 -7.31 1.28
N SER A 110 -0.38 -7.13 2.17
CA SER A 110 0.45 -8.20 2.70
C SER A 110 0.72 -7.96 4.19
N GLY A 111 1.08 -9.01 4.91
CA GLY A 111 1.59 -8.87 6.28
C GLY A 111 3.11 -8.64 6.29
N ASP A 112 3.58 -8.15 7.41
CA ASP A 112 5.01 -7.95 7.66
C ASP A 112 5.81 -9.26 7.55
N GLY A 113 5.29 -10.36 8.08
CA GLY A 113 5.91 -11.68 7.92
C GLY A 113 5.96 -12.17 6.48
N ASP A 114 4.92 -11.88 5.71
CA ASP A 114 4.85 -12.20 4.27
C ASP A 114 5.83 -11.33 3.47
N SER A 115 5.97 -10.06 3.80
CA SER A 115 6.81 -9.08 3.08
C SER A 115 8.25 -9.04 3.55
N ALA A 116 8.49 -8.90 4.87
CA ALA A 116 9.83 -8.68 5.43
C ALA A 116 10.61 -9.98 5.70
N SER A 117 9.91 -11.11 5.90
CA SER A 117 10.58 -12.40 6.09
C SER A 117 10.69 -13.15 4.77
N ILE A 118 9.66 -13.90 4.41
CA ILE A 118 9.67 -14.81 3.24
C ILE A 118 9.75 -14.07 1.89
N GLY A 119 9.11 -12.90 1.80
CA GLY A 119 8.98 -12.12 0.58
C GLY A 119 9.98 -10.99 0.39
N PHE A 120 10.96 -10.80 1.27
CA PHE A 120 11.81 -9.60 1.26
C PHE A 120 12.53 -9.38 -0.09
N GLY A 121 13.06 -10.43 -0.70
CA GLY A 121 13.63 -10.34 -2.03
C GLY A 121 12.62 -9.91 -3.10
N GLN A 122 11.36 -10.36 -2.98
CA GLN A 122 10.29 -9.96 -3.91
C GLN A 122 9.86 -8.50 -3.67
N PHE A 123 9.80 -8.07 -2.40
CA PHE A 123 9.57 -6.67 -2.04
C PHE A 123 10.65 -5.77 -2.63
N ALA A 124 11.93 -6.10 -2.43
CA ALA A 124 13.04 -5.34 -2.99
C ALA A 124 12.96 -5.21 -4.52
N HIS A 125 12.61 -6.30 -5.20
CA HIS A 125 12.55 -6.30 -6.66
C HIS A 125 11.33 -5.59 -7.23
N ILE A 126 10.17 -5.59 -6.58
CA ILE A 126 9.01 -4.84 -7.08
C ILE A 126 9.22 -3.34 -6.93
N VAL A 127 9.84 -2.90 -5.82
CA VAL A 127 10.27 -1.51 -5.64
C VAL A 127 11.25 -1.11 -6.74
N ARG A 128 12.31 -1.91 -6.97
CA ARG A 128 13.32 -1.66 -8.00
C ARG A 128 12.72 -1.58 -9.41
N ARG A 129 11.71 -2.38 -9.71
CA ARG A 129 11.01 -2.35 -11.01
C ARG A 129 10.08 -1.16 -11.18
N ARG A 130 9.78 -0.43 -10.10
CA ARG A 130 8.85 0.70 -10.09
C ARG A 130 7.47 0.34 -10.66
N ILE A 131 6.97 -0.84 -10.27
CA ILE A 131 5.62 -1.26 -10.67
C ILE A 131 4.59 -0.27 -10.13
N ASN A 132 3.71 0.23 -11.00
CA ASN A 132 2.67 1.19 -10.63
C ASN A 132 1.62 0.48 -9.76
N MET A 133 1.72 0.68 -8.45
CA MET A 133 0.82 0.07 -7.47
C MET A 133 0.89 0.73 -6.09
N LEU A 134 -0.18 0.57 -5.32
CA LEU A 134 -0.15 0.70 -3.87
C LEU A 134 0.26 -0.64 -3.24
N TYR A 135 1.41 -0.68 -2.57
CA TYR A 135 1.85 -1.80 -1.74
C TYR A 135 1.66 -1.44 -0.26
N LEU A 136 0.68 -2.05 0.36
CA LEU A 136 0.33 -1.81 1.75
C LEU A 136 0.74 -3.02 2.61
N VAL A 137 1.45 -2.78 3.70
CA VAL A 137 1.81 -3.80 4.68
C VAL A 137 1.05 -3.56 5.97
N ASP A 138 0.27 -4.55 6.38
CA ASP A 138 -0.32 -4.62 7.73
C ASP A 138 0.74 -5.16 8.71
N ASN A 139 1.45 -4.25 9.38
CA ASN A 139 2.59 -4.58 10.22
C ASN A 139 2.18 -4.78 11.68
N ASN A 140 2.25 -5.99 12.15
CA ASN A 140 1.94 -6.35 13.54
C ASN A 140 3.07 -7.09 14.28
N GLY A 141 4.23 -7.26 13.65
CA GLY A 141 5.40 -7.94 14.26
C GLY A 141 5.25 -9.46 14.41
N THR A 142 4.18 -10.08 13.89
CA THR A 142 3.94 -11.50 14.16
C THR A 142 3.18 -12.20 13.05
N TYR A 143 3.42 -13.50 12.90
CA TYR A 143 2.57 -14.40 12.11
C TYR A 143 1.30 -14.76 12.90
N GLY A 144 0.27 -13.91 12.86
CA GLY A 144 -0.95 -14.11 13.66
C GLY A 144 -1.75 -15.33 13.26
N LEU A 145 -1.85 -15.64 11.94
CA LEU A 145 -2.63 -16.76 11.41
C LEU A 145 -2.13 -18.11 11.93
N THR A 146 -0.83 -18.28 12.09
CA THR A 146 -0.16 -19.51 12.55
C THR A 146 0.12 -19.49 14.04
N LYS A 147 -0.52 -18.59 14.80
CA LYS A 147 -0.57 -18.51 16.26
C LYS A 147 0.66 -17.88 16.94
N GLY A 148 1.32 -16.88 16.31
CA GLY A 148 2.16 -15.93 17.02
C GLY A 148 3.67 -16.24 16.96
N GLN A 149 4.14 -16.74 15.82
CA GLN A 149 5.59 -16.75 15.54
C GLN A 149 6.06 -15.33 15.27
N PHE A 150 7.31 -15.03 15.62
CA PHE A 150 7.92 -13.75 15.31
C PHE A 150 8.07 -13.57 13.80
N SER A 151 7.70 -12.39 13.31
CA SER A 151 8.09 -11.95 11.98
C SER A 151 9.43 -11.24 12.01
N ALA A 152 9.99 -10.92 10.85
CA ALA A 152 11.25 -10.18 10.77
C ALA A 152 11.14 -8.71 11.24
N THR A 153 9.93 -8.18 11.47
CA THR A 153 9.71 -6.84 12.02
C THR A 153 9.45 -6.84 13.52
N ASN A 154 9.49 -8.03 14.16
CA ASN A 154 9.25 -8.16 15.60
C ASN A 154 10.39 -7.56 16.41
N ASP A 155 10.05 -6.90 17.51
CA ASP A 155 11.02 -6.22 18.37
C ASP A 155 11.98 -7.21 19.05
N LYS A 156 13.27 -6.86 19.09
CA LYS A 156 14.26 -7.61 19.84
C LYS A 156 13.90 -7.62 21.34
N GLY A 157 13.99 -8.78 21.95
CA GLY A 157 13.62 -9.01 23.35
C GLY A 157 12.11 -9.20 23.58
N SER A 158 11.25 -8.95 22.60
CA SER A 158 9.82 -9.28 22.70
C SER A 158 9.65 -10.79 22.89
N THR A 159 8.72 -11.19 23.76
CA THR A 159 8.53 -12.60 24.11
C THR A 159 7.28 -13.18 23.47
N SER A 160 7.41 -14.37 22.90
CA SER A 160 6.27 -15.15 22.42
C SER A 160 5.39 -15.62 23.59
N LYS A 161 4.17 -16.07 23.32
CA LYS A 161 3.30 -16.72 24.34
C LYS A 161 3.94 -17.91 25.03
N LYS A 162 4.98 -18.50 24.46
CA LYS A 162 5.75 -19.60 25.07
C LYS A 162 6.94 -19.12 25.91
N GLY A 163 7.09 -17.81 26.10
CA GLY A 163 8.17 -17.22 26.89
C GLY A 163 9.53 -17.19 26.20
N VAL A 164 9.61 -17.53 24.91
CA VAL A 164 10.87 -17.46 24.13
C VAL A 164 11.07 -16.03 23.63
N PRO A 165 12.23 -15.37 23.92
CA PRO A 165 12.50 -14.02 23.45
C PRO A 165 12.96 -14.01 21.99
N ASN A 166 12.63 -12.94 21.24
CA ASN A 166 13.24 -12.66 19.95
C ASN A 166 14.67 -12.13 20.14
N LEU A 167 15.64 -12.79 19.53
CA LEU A 167 17.06 -12.43 19.65
C LEU A 167 17.55 -11.51 18.52
N TYR A 168 16.77 -11.34 17.46
CA TYR A 168 17.18 -10.66 16.24
C TYR A 168 16.68 -9.23 16.20
N GLU A 169 17.47 -8.35 15.57
CA GLU A 169 17.05 -6.98 15.27
C GLU A 169 15.92 -6.98 14.24
N PRO A 170 14.94 -6.08 14.37
CA PRO A 170 13.85 -5.98 13.42
C PRO A 170 14.29 -5.38 12.08
N ILE A 171 13.73 -5.89 10.99
CA ILE A 171 13.79 -5.22 9.70
C ILE A 171 12.77 -4.08 9.67
N ASP A 172 13.22 -2.86 9.39
CA ASP A 172 12.34 -1.73 9.09
C ASP A 172 12.07 -1.65 7.58
N LEU A 173 10.80 -1.91 7.21
CA LEU A 173 10.38 -1.89 5.81
C LEU A 173 10.37 -0.49 5.21
N VAL A 174 10.13 0.56 6.00
CA VAL A 174 10.20 1.95 5.55
C VAL A 174 11.63 2.31 5.17
N SER A 175 12.59 2.06 6.06
CA SER A 175 14.03 2.27 5.78
C SER A 175 14.47 1.46 4.57
N SER A 176 13.99 0.22 4.43
CA SER A 176 14.29 -0.63 3.28
C SER A 176 13.71 -0.05 1.98
N ALA A 177 12.45 0.42 2.00
CA ALA A 177 11.81 1.04 0.84
C ALA A 177 12.54 2.31 0.38
N LEU A 178 12.94 3.17 1.33
CA LEU A 178 13.73 4.38 1.08
C LEU A 178 15.09 4.04 0.46
N GLN A 179 15.81 3.06 1.00
CA GLN A 179 17.11 2.63 0.48
C GLN A 179 17.04 2.09 -0.94
N ILE A 180 16.03 1.25 -1.24
CA ILE A 180 15.85 0.63 -2.55
C ILE A 180 15.32 1.63 -3.58
N GLY A 181 14.71 2.75 -3.15
CA GLY A 181 14.26 3.84 -4.02
C GLY A 181 12.80 3.74 -4.43
N ALA A 182 11.92 3.36 -3.50
CA ALA A 182 10.48 3.56 -3.68
C ALA A 182 10.17 5.04 -3.90
N SER A 183 9.26 5.34 -4.81
CA SER A 183 8.94 6.72 -5.21
C SER A 183 7.90 7.40 -4.32
N PHE A 184 7.21 6.65 -3.48
CA PHE A 184 6.31 7.13 -2.44
C PHE A 184 6.45 6.22 -1.23
N VAL A 185 6.76 6.77 -0.07
CA VAL A 185 6.92 6.01 1.18
C VAL A 185 6.19 6.72 2.30
N ALA A 186 5.31 5.99 2.95
CA ALA A 186 4.59 6.47 4.11
C ALA A 186 4.53 5.39 5.22
N ARG A 187 4.31 5.84 6.44
CA ARG A 187 3.93 4.99 7.56
C ARG A 187 2.70 5.57 8.24
N SER A 188 1.80 4.71 8.68
CA SER A 188 0.61 5.12 9.41
C SER A 188 0.24 4.10 10.47
N PHE A 189 -0.81 4.41 11.21
CA PHE A 189 -1.36 3.57 12.25
C PHE A 189 -2.83 3.21 11.95
N SER A 190 -3.18 1.95 12.08
CA SER A 190 -4.56 1.48 11.82
C SER A 190 -5.63 2.14 12.69
N GLY A 191 -5.23 2.68 13.84
CA GLY A 191 -6.09 3.46 14.75
C GLY A 191 -6.30 4.92 14.33
N ASP A 192 -5.51 5.43 13.37
CA ASP A 192 -5.60 6.80 12.87
C ASP A 192 -6.08 6.84 11.40
N LYS A 193 -7.38 6.79 11.22
CA LYS A 193 -7.97 6.87 9.87
C LYS A 193 -7.90 8.25 9.26
N LYS A 194 -7.76 9.31 10.07
CA LYS A 194 -7.65 10.67 9.56
C LYS A 194 -6.36 10.86 8.78
N GLN A 195 -5.27 10.23 9.24
CA GLN A 195 -4.00 10.19 8.53
C GLN A 195 -3.99 9.12 7.42
N LEU A 196 -4.49 7.91 7.71
CA LEU A 196 -4.36 6.77 6.79
C LEU A 196 -5.15 6.93 5.48
N VAL A 197 -6.37 7.48 5.53
CA VAL A 197 -7.22 7.62 4.33
C VAL A 197 -6.61 8.59 3.31
N PRO A 198 -6.17 9.80 3.67
CA PRO A 198 -5.45 10.68 2.74
C PRO A 198 -4.18 10.06 2.16
N LEU A 199 -3.38 9.36 2.96
CA LEU A 199 -2.18 8.66 2.48
C LEU A 199 -2.51 7.58 1.44
N ILE A 200 -3.57 6.80 1.67
CA ILE A 200 -4.03 5.80 0.68
C ILE A 200 -4.50 6.49 -0.60
N LYS A 201 -5.24 7.60 -0.49
CA LYS A 201 -5.70 8.38 -1.65
C LYS A 201 -4.51 8.88 -2.47
N ALA A 202 -3.53 9.52 -1.82
CA ALA A 202 -2.32 10.00 -2.46
C ALA A 202 -1.52 8.86 -3.12
N ALA A 203 -1.38 7.72 -2.44
CA ALA A 203 -0.68 6.55 -2.96
C ALA A 203 -1.37 5.90 -4.17
N LEU A 204 -2.72 5.89 -4.20
CA LEU A 204 -3.50 5.38 -5.35
C LEU A 204 -3.40 6.28 -6.59
N MET A 205 -3.17 7.58 -6.39
CA MET A 205 -3.00 8.56 -7.47
C MET A 205 -1.54 8.75 -7.86
N HIS A 206 -0.60 8.25 -7.06
CA HIS A 206 0.82 8.34 -7.36
C HIS A 206 1.18 7.46 -8.57
N LYS A 207 1.99 8.01 -9.49
CA LYS A 207 2.54 7.26 -10.63
C LYS A 207 3.82 6.55 -10.22
N GLY A 208 3.80 5.23 -10.11
CA GLY A 208 4.95 4.41 -9.70
C GLY A 208 4.68 3.58 -8.46
N MET A 209 5.74 3.18 -7.77
CA MET A 209 5.66 2.32 -6.59
C MET A 209 5.37 3.13 -5.33
N ALA A 210 4.14 3.06 -4.84
CA ALA A 210 3.75 3.61 -3.54
C ALA A 210 3.77 2.52 -2.47
N PHE A 211 4.51 2.75 -1.39
CA PHE A 211 4.62 1.86 -0.25
C PHE A 211 4.07 2.51 1.03
N ILE A 212 3.17 1.80 1.71
CA ILE A 212 2.65 2.22 3.02
C ILE A 212 2.82 1.10 4.04
N ASP A 213 3.60 1.35 5.08
CA ASP A 213 3.71 0.50 6.27
C ASP A 213 2.66 0.93 7.30
N VAL A 214 1.64 0.10 7.54
CA VAL A 214 0.60 0.41 8.52
C VAL A 214 0.79 -0.43 9.76
N ILE A 215 1.16 0.22 10.87
CA ILE A 215 1.22 -0.45 12.17
C ILE A 215 -0.22 -0.85 12.55
N SER A 216 -0.43 -2.16 12.63
CA SER A 216 -1.75 -2.77 12.76
C SER A 216 -1.74 -3.84 13.83
N PRO A 217 -1.93 -3.49 15.12
CA PRO A 217 -1.72 -4.38 16.25
C PRO A 217 -2.46 -5.71 16.18
N CYS A 218 -1.75 -6.79 16.49
CA CYS A 218 -2.34 -8.12 16.65
C CYS A 218 -2.83 -8.31 18.09
N VAL A 219 -4.12 -8.12 18.33
CA VAL A 219 -4.74 -8.22 19.66
C VAL A 219 -4.58 -9.59 20.32
N ALA A 220 -4.31 -10.63 19.54
CA ALA A 220 -4.18 -11.99 20.03
C ALA A 220 -2.74 -12.36 20.47
N PHE A 221 -1.72 -11.79 19.80
CA PHE A 221 -0.34 -12.29 19.94
C PHE A 221 0.72 -11.22 20.16
N ASN A 222 0.50 -9.97 19.77
CA ASN A 222 1.51 -8.92 19.87
C ASN A 222 0.91 -7.54 20.20
N ASN A 223 0.04 -7.51 21.24
CA ASN A 223 -0.53 -6.28 21.79
C ASN A 223 -0.33 -6.29 23.31
N HIS A 224 0.92 -6.16 23.72
CA HIS A 224 1.33 -6.20 25.14
C HIS A 224 2.44 -5.18 25.41
N SER A 225 2.70 -4.88 26.68
CA SER A 225 3.83 -4.07 27.09
C SER A 225 5.14 -4.68 26.59
N GLY A 226 6.01 -3.87 25.99
CA GLY A 226 7.26 -4.33 25.35
C GLY A 226 7.13 -4.64 23.85
N SER A 227 5.97 -4.44 23.23
CA SER A 227 5.83 -4.42 21.78
C SER A 227 5.64 -3.00 21.27
N THR A 228 6.52 -2.54 20.36
CA THR A 228 6.40 -1.26 19.68
C THR A 228 5.20 -1.22 18.71
N LYS A 229 4.56 -2.35 18.48
CA LYS A 229 3.38 -2.50 17.63
C LYS A 229 2.09 -2.70 18.43
N SER A 230 2.12 -2.45 19.77
CA SER A 230 0.91 -2.45 20.58
C SER A 230 0.13 -1.15 20.43
N TYR A 231 -1.18 -1.19 20.69
CA TYR A 231 -2.02 0.01 20.67
C TYR A 231 -1.57 1.08 21.67
N GLU A 232 -1.13 0.65 22.87
CA GLU A 232 -0.65 1.53 23.91
C GLU A 232 0.64 2.23 23.45
N PHE A 233 1.67 1.45 23.09
CA PHE A 233 2.95 1.99 22.68
C PHE A 233 2.82 2.98 21.51
N VAL A 234 2.10 2.58 20.46
CA VAL A 234 1.98 3.42 19.25
C VAL A 234 1.30 4.75 19.58
N ARG A 235 0.25 4.76 20.41
CA ARG A 235 -0.43 6.01 20.77
C ARG A 235 0.45 6.98 21.56
N ASP A 236 1.34 6.45 22.38
CA ASP A 236 2.20 7.26 23.24
C ASP A 236 3.50 7.73 22.54
N HIS A 237 3.90 7.07 21.44
CA HIS A 237 5.19 7.29 20.76
C HIS A 237 5.05 7.65 19.28
N ILE A 238 3.85 7.97 18.80
CA ILE A 238 3.67 8.48 17.43
C ILE A 238 4.33 9.86 17.30
N HIS A 239 5.23 9.96 16.32
CA HIS A 239 5.76 11.22 15.84
C HIS A 239 5.36 11.42 14.38
N ASN A 240 4.36 12.28 14.17
CA ASN A 240 3.87 12.59 12.84
C ASN A 240 4.72 13.69 12.20
N VAL A 241 5.32 13.41 11.05
CA VAL A 241 6.19 14.39 10.35
C VAL A 241 5.44 15.16 9.28
N MET A 242 4.47 14.55 8.64
CA MET A 242 3.72 15.15 7.55
C MET A 242 2.36 14.50 7.37
N ASP A 243 1.32 15.31 7.41
CA ASP A 243 -0.02 14.93 6.96
C ASP A 243 -0.16 15.23 5.48
N ALA A 244 -0.92 14.40 4.78
CA ALA A 244 -1.22 14.56 3.38
C ALA A 244 -2.74 14.65 3.18
N ASP A 245 -3.16 15.52 2.27
CA ASP A 245 -4.51 15.50 1.71
C ASP A 245 -4.41 15.59 0.19
N LEU A 246 -5.34 14.92 -0.51
CA LEU A 246 -5.36 14.89 -1.96
C LEU A 246 -6.52 15.74 -2.47
N ILE A 247 -6.21 16.79 -3.22
CA ILE A 247 -7.19 17.60 -3.92
C ILE A 247 -7.28 17.10 -5.37
N MET A 248 -8.44 16.59 -5.73
CA MET A 248 -8.73 16.19 -7.10
C MET A 248 -8.82 17.42 -8.01
N ALA A 249 -8.37 17.29 -9.26
CA ALA A 249 -8.31 18.37 -10.26
C ALA A 249 -9.64 19.14 -10.47
N HIS A 250 -10.76 18.62 -10.00
CA HIS A 250 -12.12 19.18 -10.15
C HIS A 250 -12.87 19.40 -8.84
N LYS A 251 -12.23 19.23 -7.67
CA LYS A 251 -12.85 19.46 -6.37
C LYS A 251 -11.83 19.99 -5.36
N GLU A 252 -12.11 21.19 -4.87
CA GLU A 252 -11.42 21.74 -3.72
C GLU A 252 -11.97 21.06 -2.45
N VAL A 253 -11.11 20.32 -1.74
CA VAL A 253 -11.41 19.82 -0.40
C VAL A 253 -10.67 20.72 0.57
N THR A 254 -11.40 21.65 1.18
CA THR A 254 -10.86 22.49 2.25
C THR A 254 -10.72 21.66 3.52
N ALA A 255 -9.47 21.37 3.91
CA ALA A 255 -9.16 20.93 5.25
C ALA A 255 -8.74 22.16 6.07
N ASP A 256 -9.33 22.31 7.26
CA ASP A 256 -9.11 23.45 8.17
C ASP A 256 -7.84 23.16 8.99
N TYR A 257 -6.66 23.62 8.49
CA TYR A 257 -5.37 23.51 9.16
C TYR A 257 -4.74 24.89 9.34
N ALA A 258 -3.88 25.04 10.35
CA ALA A 258 -3.23 26.31 10.66
C ALA A 258 -2.38 26.85 9.49
N GLU A 259 -2.54 28.11 9.16
CA GLU A 259 -1.76 28.82 8.15
C GLU A 259 -0.25 28.75 8.43
N GLY A 260 0.55 28.36 7.46
CA GLY A 260 2.01 28.46 7.48
C GLY A 260 2.80 27.20 7.17
N SER A 261 2.13 26.06 6.98
CA SER A 261 2.82 24.76 6.75
C SER A 261 2.28 23.95 5.56
N ARG A 262 1.63 24.59 4.61
CA ARG A 262 1.03 23.94 3.44
C ARG A 262 1.90 24.06 2.21
N GLU A 263 2.09 22.94 1.50
CA GLU A 263 2.70 22.87 0.18
C GLU A 263 1.81 22.10 -0.79
N ASP A 264 1.58 22.62 -1.98
CA ASP A 264 0.74 22.02 -3.01
C ASP A 264 1.64 21.39 -4.09
N VAL A 265 1.54 20.08 -4.29
CA VAL A 265 2.30 19.32 -5.29
C VAL A 265 1.38 18.89 -6.40
N ALA A 266 1.66 19.32 -7.64
CA ALA A 266 0.92 18.85 -8.81
C ALA A 266 1.28 17.40 -9.11
N MET A 267 0.28 16.53 -9.19
CA MET A 267 0.44 15.13 -9.56
C MET A 267 0.36 14.94 -11.08
N PRO A 268 0.98 13.88 -11.64
CA PRO A 268 0.99 13.63 -13.08
C PRO A 268 -0.38 13.47 -13.74
N ASP A 269 -1.42 13.11 -12.97
CA ASP A 269 -2.80 12.97 -13.40
C ASP A 269 -3.60 14.27 -13.37
N GLY A 270 -2.95 15.39 -13.00
CA GLY A 270 -3.57 16.71 -12.86
C GLY A 270 -4.23 16.96 -11.50
N SER A 271 -4.18 16.01 -10.58
CA SER A 271 -4.57 16.23 -9.18
C SER A 271 -3.50 17.01 -8.42
N THR A 272 -3.85 17.57 -7.27
CA THR A 272 -2.93 18.26 -6.37
C THR A 272 -2.84 17.52 -5.05
N LEU A 273 -1.64 17.14 -4.66
CA LEU A 273 -1.34 16.61 -3.32
C LEU A 273 -1.01 17.78 -2.40
N GLN A 274 -1.81 17.98 -1.36
CA GLN A 274 -1.53 18.96 -0.33
C GLN A 274 -0.73 18.32 0.80
N LEU A 275 0.42 18.88 1.09
CA LEU A 275 1.31 18.45 2.17
C LEU A 275 1.23 19.46 3.32
N TYR A 276 0.98 18.96 4.51
CA TYR A 276 0.96 19.74 5.74
C TYR A 276 2.17 19.34 6.58
N LYS A 277 3.10 20.28 6.72
CA LYS A 277 4.34 20.07 7.45
C LYS A 277 4.13 20.23 8.95
N VAL A 278 4.11 19.13 9.69
CA VAL A 278 3.98 19.12 11.15
C VAL A 278 5.34 19.36 11.82
N ASP A 279 6.40 18.73 11.29
CA ASP A 279 7.79 19.04 11.68
C ASP A 279 8.38 20.05 10.70
N ALA A 280 8.73 21.24 11.21
CA ALA A 280 9.21 22.36 10.39
C ALA A 280 10.48 22.06 9.60
N ASP A 281 11.32 21.16 10.10
CA ASP A 281 12.63 20.83 9.52
C ASP A 281 12.60 19.60 8.61
N TYR A 282 11.43 18.94 8.46
CA TYR A 282 11.30 17.74 7.64
C TYR A 282 11.06 18.07 6.17
N ASP A 283 11.86 17.47 5.27
CA ASP A 283 11.70 17.58 3.82
C ASP A 283 11.27 16.23 3.21
N PRO A 284 10.01 16.09 2.72
CA PRO A 284 9.51 14.87 2.14
C PRO A 284 10.07 14.56 0.74
N TYR A 285 10.82 15.50 0.13
CA TYR A 285 11.48 15.29 -1.16
C TYR A 285 12.92 14.82 -1.03
N ASP A 286 13.51 14.92 0.19
CA ASP A 286 14.85 14.42 0.48
C ASP A 286 14.80 12.98 0.99
N ARG A 287 14.99 12.02 0.07
CA ARG A 287 14.99 10.59 0.41
C ARG A 287 16.07 10.19 1.41
N VAL A 288 17.25 10.78 1.32
CA VAL A 288 18.36 10.48 2.24
C VAL A 288 18.09 11.09 3.61
N GLY A 289 17.60 12.32 3.64
CA GLY A 289 17.13 12.99 4.85
C GLY A 289 16.03 12.20 5.55
N ALA A 290 15.04 11.71 4.79
CA ALA A 290 13.96 10.86 5.31
C ALA A 290 14.51 9.57 5.96
N LEU A 291 15.44 8.87 5.31
CA LEU A 291 16.06 7.67 5.88
C LEU A 291 16.80 7.98 7.19
N ASN A 292 17.62 9.00 7.19
CA ASN A 292 18.39 9.42 8.38
C ASN A 292 17.45 9.85 9.51
N TYR A 293 16.35 10.53 9.18
CA TYR A 293 15.35 10.96 10.15
C TYR A 293 14.67 9.78 10.82
N VAL A 294 14.18 8.80 10.03
CA VAL A 294 13.54 7.59 10.54
C VAL A 294 14.49 6.82 11.48
N GLN A 295 15.75 6.61 11.08
CA GLN A 295 16.73 5.90 11.90
C GLN A 295 17.01 6.61 13.24
N ARG A 296 17.23 7.94 13.18
CA ARG A 296 17.48 8.75 14.37
C ARG A 296 16.32 8.75 15.36
N MET A 297 15.09 8.75 14.85
CA MET A 297 13.89 8.71 15.70
C MET A 297 13.67 7.31 16.30
N GLN A 298 13.96 6.24 15.56
CA GLN A 298 13.95 4.88 16.08
C GLN A 298 14.93 4.68 17.26
N GLU A 299 16.14 5.27 17.19
CA GLU A 299 17.10 5.26 18.30
C GLU A 299 16.55 5.94 19.57
N LYS A 300 15.63 6.89 19.42
CA LYS A 300 14.93 7.54 20.53
C LYS A 300 13.70 6.78 21.02
N GLY A 301 13.33 5.66 20.36
CA GLY A 301 12.12 4.90 20.66
C GLY A 301 10.84 5.46 20.07
N GLU A 302 10.94 6.42 19.13
CA GLU A 302 9.81 7.08 18.49
C GLU A 302 9.39 6.36 17.21
N VAL A 303 8.09 6.39 16.90
CA VAL A 303 7.50 5.81 15.69
C VAL A 303 7.14 6.95 14.73
N VAL A 304 7.94 7.13 13.69
CA VAL A 304 7.69 8.16 12.66
C VAL A 304 6.54 7.74 11.77
N THR A 305 5.53 8.60 11.62
CA THR A 305 4.35 8.38 10.77
C THR A 305 4.11 9.56 9.84
N GLY A 306 3.23 9.38 8.87
CA GLY A 306 2.89 10.37 7.85
C GLY A 306 3.51 10.02 6.50
N LEU A 307 3.50 11.00 5.58
CA LEU A 307 4.22 10.91 4.31
C LEU A 307 5.72 11.12 4.58
N LEU A 308 6.51 10.09 4.33
CA LEU A 308 7.95 10.12 4.60
C LEU A 308 8.76 10.54 3.38
N TYR A 309 8.36 10.11 2.21
CA TYR A 309 9.02 10.49 0.96
C TYR A 309 8.06 10.42 -0.23
N VAL A 310 8.18 11.38 -1.14
CA VAL A 310 7.52 11.37 -2.44
C VAL A 310 8.43 11.94 -3.51
N ASP A 311 8.54 11.24 -4.63
CA ASP A 311 9.20 11.73 -5.85
C ASP A 311 8.12 12.29 -6.80
N PRO A 312 8.02 13.62 -6.99
CA PRO A 312 7.04 14.23 -7.87
C PRO A 312 7.33 13.95 -9.36
N ASN A 313 8.56 13.52 -9.68
CA ASN A 313 8.99 13.17 -11.03
C ASN A 313 9.11 11.66 -11.22
N ALA A 314 8.37 10.89 -10.44
CA ALA A 314 8.44 9.44 -10.51
C ALA A 314 8.03 8.91 -11.89
N VAL A 315 8.78 7.92 -12.36
CA VAL A 315 8.48 7.16 -13.58
C VAL A 315 8.18 5.71 -13.20
N GLU A 316 7.23 5.12 -13.89
CA GLU A 316 6.80 3.75 -13.63
C GLU A 316 7.40 2.75 -14.64
N CYS A 317 7.20 1.46 -14.39
CA CYS A 317 7.81 0.36 -15.14
C CYS A 317 7.57 0.44 -16.65
N HIS A 318 6.36 0.75 -17.08
CA HIS A 318 6.01 0.85 -18.50
C HIS A 318 6.72 2.01 -19.21
N ASP A 319 6.89 3.14 -18.51
CA ASP A 319 7.67 4.27 -19.05
C ASP A 319 9.15 3.91 -19.18
N ILE A 320 9.71 3.20 -18.18
CA ILE A 320 11.13 2.76 -18.20
C ILE A 320 11.40 1.76 -19.33
N MET A 321 10.42 0.88 -19.57
CA MET A 321 10.54 -0.19 -20.58
C MET A 321 10.09 0.25 -21.98
N ASP A 322 9.57 1.48 -22.11
CA ASP A 322 8.99 2.03 -23.36
C ASP A 322 8.00 1.05 -24.01
N THR A 323 7.07 0.52 -23.19
CA THR A 323 6.05 -0.39 -23.68
C THR A 323 4.96 0.37 -24.43
N VAL A 324 4.25 -0.31 -25.34
CA VAL A 324 3.11 0.26 -26.06
C VAL A 324 2.03 0.74 -25.08
N SER A 325 1.27 1.78 -25.47
CA SER A 325 0.22 2.36 -24.65
C SER A 325 -0.98 1.42 -24.45
N GLN A 326 -1.24 0.57 -25.45
CA GLN A 326 -2.33 -0.39 -25.41
C GLN A 326 -2.01 -1.53 -24.44
N PRO A 327 -2.94 -1.95 -23.56
CA PRO A 327 -2.77 -3.10 -22.69
C PRO A 327 -2.45 -4.38 -23.48
N LEU A 328 -1.52 -5.21 -22.99
CA LEU A 328 -1.10 -6.43 -23.66
C LEU A 328 -2.27 -7.39 -23.96
N ASN A 329 -3.26 -7.47 -23.07
CA ASN A 329 -4.43 -8.33 -23.25
C ASN A 329 -5.43 -7.82 -24.32
N GLU A 330 -5.23 -6.62 -24.86
CA GLU A 330 -6.02 -6.04 -25.94
C GLU A 330 -5.32 -6.11 -27.30
N LEU A 331 -4.04 -6.52 -27.32
CA LEU A 331 -3.31 -6.70 -28.57
C LEU A 331 -3.82 -7.93 -29.33
N THR A 332 -3.99 -7.76 -30.64
CA THR A 332 -4.43 -8.83 -31.54
C THR A 332 -3.24 -9.69 -32.02
N GLU A 333 -3.54 -10.83 -32.64
CA GLU A 333 -2.50 -11.66 -33.24
C GLU A 333 -1.71 -10.89 -34.31
N ALA A 334 -2.36 -10.00 -35.06
CA ALA A 334 -1.70 -9.16 -36.06
C ALA A 334 -0.71 -8.15 -35.45
N ASP A 335 -1.00 -7.66 -34.23
CA ASP A 335 -0.11 -6.74 -33.51
C ASP A 335 1.10 -7.47 -32.94
N LEU A 336 0.94 -8.75 -32.54
CA LEU A 336 1.96 -9.55 -31.90
C LEU A 336 2.83 -10.37 -32.88
N CYS A 337 2.28 -10.68 -34.07
CA CYS A 337 2.95 -11.46 -35.10
C CYS A 337 3.29 -10.59 -36.31
N PRO A 338 4.55 -10.16 -36.47
CA PRO A 338 4.95 -9.23 -37.54
C PRO A 338 4.86 -9.80 -38.96
N GLY A 339 4.47 -11.07 -39.13
CA GLY A 339 4.25 -11.71 -40.42
C GLY A 339 5.52 -12.21 -41.13
N SER A 340 5.27 -12.95 -42.22
CA SER A 340 6.34 -13.63 -42.98
C SER A 340 7.32 -12.65 -43.66
N ASP A 341 6.83 -11.48 -44.08
CA ASP A 341 7.66 -10.47 -44.79
C ASP A 341 8.73 -9.90 -43.85
N THR A 342 8.43 -9.71 -42.58
CA THR A 342 9.40 -9.27 -41.55
C THR A 342 10.44 -10.34 -41.28
N LEU A 343 10.04 -11.62 -41.23
CA LEU A 343 10.94 -12.73 -41.07
C LEU A 343 11.89 -12.85 -42.30
N GLU A 344 11.38 -12.66 -43.51
CA GLU A 344 12.17 -12.69 -44.72
C GLU A 344 13.16 -11.52 -44.78
N ALA A 345 12.74 -10.31 -44.39
CA ALA A 345 13.63 -9.16 -44.29
C ALA A 345 14.74 -9.35 -43.24
N LEU A 346 14.43 -9.98 -42.09
CA LEU A 346 15.45 -10.38 -41.11
C LEU A 346 16.42 -11.43 -41.65
N ASN A 347 15.92 -12.45 -42.32
CA ASN A 347 16.76 -13.50 -42.91
C ASN A 347 17.71 -12.95 -44.01
N GLN A 348 17.27 -11.95 -44.77
CA GLN A 348 18.12 -11.29 -45.80
C GLN A 348 19.28 -10.49 -45.18
N ARG A 349 19.15 -9.99 -43.92
CA ARG A 349 20.26 -9.30 -43.24
C ARG A 349 21.37 -10.23 -42.78
N TYR A 350 21.11 -11.52 -42.71
CA TYR A 350 22.07 -12.54 -42.23
C TYR A 350 22.51 -13.53 -43.33
N ARG A 351 22.09 -13.32 -44.56
CA ARG A 351 22.59 -13.99 -45.78
C ARG A 351 23.62 -13.13 -46.49
#